data_e42e6775a17daaa2e767ac9aabbadd88
#
_entry.id   e42e6775a17daaa2e767ac9aabbadd88
#
_cell.length_a   1.000
_cell.length_b   1.000
_cell.length_c   1.000
_cell.angle_alpha   90.00
_cell.angle_beta   90.00
_cell.angle_gamma   90.00
#
_symmetry.space_group_name_H-M   'P 1'
#
loop_
_entity.id
_entity.type
_entity.pdbx_description
1 polymer ?
#
loop_
_entity_poly.entity_id
_entity_poly.type
_entity_poly.pdbx_seq_one_letter_code
_entity_poly.pdbx_strand_id
1 'polypeptide(L)'
;MRSNYLFSFIVVILTILFLSVTAPGFAQEEEEKSQLGFAHHLFDKGHYYQAVTEYERFIYFNPDHPSTPEARLKIAFCYKRGEQYDKAIELFRLLADEYHDHNVGKEAAYNVGKCFLLNKDYEQALIEFNNFVKDNPDTPLADKAQWNSAWTAIYLEDYGAAQEHLLRVRESSDYQQPSRELASALEQLPQLPHKSPFLAGFLAAVIPGAGHLYTGKKKQALFAFFTNALLAFGTYEAFSNELYTAGGFLSLFSLNYYSGNIFGALNSTHTYNKKVTDAYLEQFRHKYELPIKPLLGFTVHY
;
A
#
# COMPACT_ATOMS: atom_id res chain seq x y z
N MET A 1 -33.76 -68.81 -32.94
CA MET A 1 -34.24 -67.42 -32.79
C MET A 1 -34.30 -66.87 -31.33
N ARG A 2 -34.57 -67.68 -30.31
CA ARG A 2 -34.67 -67.24 -28.92
C ARG A 2 -33.34 -66.73 -28.28
N SER A 3 -32.17 -67.19 -28.73
CA SER A 3 -30.88 -66.85 -28.14
C SER A 3 -30.45 -65.38 -28.41
N ASN A 4 -30.80 -64.79 -29.56
CA ASN A 4 -30.39 -63.47 -29.95
C ASN A 4 -31.11 -62.37 -29.18
N TYR A 5 -32.36 -62.61 -28.78
CA TYR A 5 -33.14 -61.65 -27.98
C TYR A 5 -32.63 -61.50 -26.52
N LEU A 6 -32.17 -62.64 -25.95
CA LEU A 6 -31.60 -62.66 -24.60
C LEU A 6 -30.26 -61.90 -24.57
N PHE A 7 -29.42 -62.02 -25.56
CA PHE A 7 -28.14 -61.28 -25.68
C PHE A 7 -28.37 -59.80 -25.89
N SER A 8 -29.31 -59.42 -26.80
CA SER A 8 -29.67 -58.02 -26.98
C SER A 8 -30.23 -57.36 -25.69
N PHE A 9 -31.06 -58.08 -24.94
CA PHE A 9 -31.64 -57.61 -23.70
C PHE A 9 -30.60 -57.40 -22.59
N ILE A 10 -29.62 -58.34 -22.49
CA ILE A 10 -28.48 -58.22 -21.57
C ILE A 10 -27.58 -57.00 -21.93
N VAL A 11 -27.30 -56.77 -23.20
CA VAL A 11 -26.52 -55.63 -23.68
C VAL A 11 -27.24 -54.32 -23.38
N VAL A 12 -28.56 -54.25 -23.57
CA VAL A 12 -29.36 -53.04 -23.24
C VAL A 12 -29.38 -52.78 -21.72
N ILE A 13 -29.51 -53.83 -20.89
CA ILE A 13 -29.43 -53.67 -19.43
C ILE A 13 -28.04 -53.20 -18.99
N LEU A 14 -26.96 -53.76 -19.54
CA LEU A 14 -25.59 -53.34 -19.24
C LEU A 14 -25.29 -51.92 -19.70
N THR A 15 -25.81 -51.48 -20.84
CA THR A 15 -25.68 -50.08 -21.30
C THR A 15 -26.49 -49.13 -20.44
N ILE A 16 -27.69 -49.49 -19.99
CA ILE A 16 -28.49 -48.66 -19.05
C ILE A 16 -27.79 -48.60 -17.68
N LEU A 17 -27.28 -49.71 -17.16
CA LEU A 17 -26.49 -49.75 -15.91
C LEU A 17 -25.20 -48.91 -16.02
N PHE A 18 -24.49 -48.98 -17.14
CA PHE A 18 -23.30 -48.15 -17.40
C PHE A 18 -23.63 -46.68 -17.48
N LEU A 19 -24.70 -46.27 -18.16
CA LEU A 19 -25.20 -44.92 -18.25
C LEU A 19 -25.70 -44.38 -16.90
N SER A 20 -26.31 -45.23 -16.06
CA SER A 20 -26.78 -44.82 -14.73
C SER A 20 -25.65 -44.59 -13.72
N VAL A 21 -24.49 -45.23 -13.92
CA VAL A 21 -23.30 -45.03 -13.06
C VAL A 21 -22.47 -43.83 -13.46
N THR A 22 -22.45 -43.49 -14.77
CA THR A 22 -21.63 -42.38 -15.28
C THR A 22 -22.36 -41.01 -15.30
N ALA A 23 -23.68 -41.01 -15.45
CA ALA A 23 -24.48 -39.80 -15.56
C ALA A 23 -24.43 -38.87 -14.32
N PRO A 24 -24.48 -39.37 -13.07
CA PRO A 24 -24.42 -38.49 -11.92
C PRO A 24 -23.09 -37.76 -11.79
N GLY A 25 -21.95 -38.37 -12.13
CA GLY A 25 -20.64 -37.76 -12.03
C GLY A 25 -20.44 -36.60 -13.01
N PHE A 26 -20.91 -36.73 -14.26
CA PHE A 26 -20.81 -35.65 -15.25
C PHE A 26 -21.73 -34.46 -14.90
N ALA A 27 -22.93 -34.71 -14.40
CA ALA A 27 -23.86 -33.64 -14.00
C ALA A 27 -23.33 -32.86 -12.79
N GLN A 28 -22.70 -33.55 -11.85
CA GLN A 28 -22.10 -32.92 -10.67
C GLN A 28 -20.90 -32.04 -11.06
N GLU A 29 -20.00 -32.54 -11.94
CA GLU A 29 -18.82 -31.78 -12.41
C GLU A 29 -19.23 -30.50 -13.19
N GLU A 30 -20.30 -30.54 -14.00
CA GLU A 30 -20.84 -29.37 -14.69
C GLU A 30 -21.47 -28.36 -13.71
N GLU A 31 -22.17 -28.82 -12.67
CA GLU A 31 -22.76 -27.98 -11.64
C GLU A 31 -21.67 -27.29 -10.81
N GLU A 32 -20.64 -28.02 -10.41
CA GLU A 32 -19.47 -27.51 -9.68
C GLU A 32 -18.73 -26.43 -10.49
N LYS A 33 -18.46 -26.67 -11.78
CA LYS A 33 -17.87 -25.69 -12.70
C LYS A 33 -18.74 -24.45 -12.87
N SER A 34 -20.06 -24.64 -12.94
CA SER A 34 -21.02 -23.54 -13.06
C SER A 34 -21.07 -22.68 -11.81
N GLN A 35 -21.05 -23.30 -10.61
CA GLN A 35 -21.06 -22.61 -9.33
C GLN A 35 -19.78 -21.81 -9.09
N LEU A 36 -18.62 -22.44 -9.28
CA LEU A 36 -17.31 -21.77 -9.15
C LEU A 36 -17.15 -20.66 -10.20
N GLY A 37 -17.61 -20.91 -11.44
CA GLY A 37 -17.64 -19.91 -12.50
C GLY A 37 -18.52 -18.69 -12.17
N PHE A 38 -19.65 -18.90 -11.51
CA PHE A 38 -20.50 -17.82 -11.06
C PHE A 38 -19.85 -17.01 -9.93
N ALA A 39 -19.19 -17.67 -8.98
CA ALA A 39 -18.42 -16.99 -7.92
C ALA A 39 -17.30 -16.10 -8.51
N HIS A 40 -16.56 -16.64 -9.50
CA HIS A 40 -15.53 -15.87 -10.22
C HIS A 40 -16.14 -14.67 -10.96
N HIS A 41 -17.28 -14.84 -11.64
CA HIS A 41 -17.98 -13.75 -12.31
C HIS A 41 -18.37 -12.62 -11.34
N LEU A 42 -18.88 -12.97 -10.17
CA LEU A 42 -19.21 -11.99 -9.12
C LEU A 42 -17.97 -11.24 -8.63
N PHE A 43 -16.87 -11.96 -8.43
CA PHE A 43 -15.57 -11.39 -8.04
C PHE A 43 -15.09 -10.37 -9.08
N ASP A 44 -15.10 -10.73 -10.37
CA ASP A 44 -14.65 -9.88 -11.47
C ASP A 44 -15.52 -8.64 -11.65
N LYS A 45 -16.81 -8.75 -11.32
CA LYS A 45 -17.77 -7.62 -11.30
C LYS A 45 -17.65 -6.74 -10.06
N GLY A 46 -16.79 -7.09 -9.09
CA GLY A 46 -16.63 -6.34 -7.85
C GLY A 46 -17.70 -6.61 -6.80
N HIS A 47 -18.55 -7.61 -7.00
CA HIS A 47 -19.57 -8.04 -6.05
C HIS A 47 -18.97 -8.97 -4.99
N TYR A 48 -17.97 -8.47 -4.25
CA TYR A 48 -17.13 -9.27 -3.37
C TYR A 48 -17.90 -10.01 -2.28
N TYR A 49 -18.87 -9.38 -1.64
CA TYR A 49 -19.68 -10.03 -0.59
C TYR A 49 -20.47 -11.23 -1.13
N GLN A 50 -21.08 -11.07 -2.32
CA GLN A 50 -21.80 -12.15 -2.98
C GLN A 50 -20.85 -13.26 -3.46
N ALA A 51 -19.68 -12.88 -3.97
CA ALA A 51 -18.66 -13.83 -4.37
C ALA A 51 -18.20 -14.70 -3.18
N VAL A 52 -17.97 -14.10 -2.00
CA VAL A 52 -17.67 -14.85 -0.76
C VAL A 52 -18.72 -15.91 -0.49
N THR A 53 -20.01 -15.54 -0.52
CA THR A 53 -21.10 -16.49 -0.26
C THR A 53 -21.11 -17.66 -1.24
N GLU A 54 -20.86 -17.41 -2.54
CA GLU A 54 -20.82 -18.49 -3.54
C GLU A 54 -19.58 -19.35 -3.44
N TYR A 55 -18.39 -18.77 -3.10
CA TYR A 55 -17.20 -19.56 -2.78
C TYR A 55 -17.39 -20.41 -1.53
N GLU A 56 -17.98 -19.88 -0.45
CA GLU A 56 -18.29 -20.63 0.77
C GLU A 56 -19.28 -21.76 0.49
N ARG A 57 -20.30 -21.52 -0.36
CA ARG A 57 -21.23 -22.55 -0.80
C ARG A 57 -20.52 -23.67 -1.54
N PHE A 58 -19.63 -23.33 -2.49
CA PHE A 58 -18.83 -24.31 -3.21
C PHE A 58 -17.99 -25.17 -2.26
N ILE A 59 -17.28 -24.54 -1.32
CA ILE A 59 -16.44 -25.22 -0.33
C ILE A 59 -17.26 -26.16 0.56
N TYR A 60 -18.45 -25.70 0.97
CA TYR A 60 -19.33 -26.50 1.84
C TYR A 60 -19.78 -27.79 1.17
N PHE A 61 -20.17 -27.73 -0.11
CA PHE A 61 -20.61 -28.91 -0.86
C PHE A 61 -19.47 -29.76 -1.41
N ASN A 62 -18.28 -29.18 -1.55
CA ASN A 62 -17.11 -29.81 -2.18
C ASN A 62 -15.85 -29.61 -1.33
N PRO A 63 -15.80 -30.09 -0.06
CA PRO A 63 -14.70 -29.82 0.84
C PRO A 63 -13.35 -30.37 0.37
N ASP A 64 -13.37 -31.53 -0.30
CA ASP A 64 -12.17 -32.23 -0.78
C ASP A 64 -11.87 -31.94 -2.26
N HIS A 65 -12.55 -31.00 -2.88
CA HIS A 65 -12.34 -30.69 -4.30
C HIS A 65 -10.96 -30.02 -4.51
N PRO A 66 -10.22 -30.37 -5.58
CA PRO A 66 -8.89 -29.79 -5.86
C PRO A 66 -8.86 -28.25 -5.92
N SER A 67 -9.98 -27.61 -6.28
CA SER A 67 -10.11 -26.15 -6.32
C SER A 67 -10.51 -25.51 -4.98
N THR A 68 -10.74 -26.28 -3.93
CA THR A 68 -11.12 -25.73 -2.61
C THR A 68 -10.07 -24.80 -2.02
N PRO A 69 -8.75 -25.09 -2.08
CA PRO A 69 -7.72 -24.14 -1.63
C PRO A 69 -7.75 -22.82 -2.41
N GLU A 70 -7.98 -22.89 -3.73
CA GLU A 70 -8.08 -21.71 -4.56
C GLU A 70 -9.35 -20.90 -4.25
N ALA A 71 -10.49 -21.54 -4.03
CA ALA A 71 -11.73 -20.88 -3.62
C ALA A 71 -11.56 -20.16 -2.29
N ARG A 72 -10.88 -20.76 -1.30
CA ARG A 72 -10.53 -20.09 -0.04
C ARG A 72 -9.61 -18.90 -0.26
N LEU A 73 -8.63 -19.01 -1.15
CA LEU A 73 -7.75 -17.89 -1.53
C LEU A 73 -8.55 -16.76 -2.17
N LYS A 74 -9.53 -17.06 -3.02
CA LYS A 74 -10.44 -16.07 -3.62
C LYS A 74 -11.29 -15.35 -2.59
N ILE A 75 -11.75 -16.03 -1.53
CA ILE A 75 -12.44 -15.38 -0.39
C ILE A 75 -11.53 -14.33 0.27
N ALA A 76 -10.27 -14.68 0.54
CA ALA A 76 -9.30 -13.73 1.10
C ALA A 76 -9.07 -12.53 0.16
N PHE A 77 -9.03 -12.76 -1.16
CA PHE A 77 -8.97 -11.69 -2.15
C PHE A 77 -10.24 -10.83 -2.19
N CYS A 78 -11.43 -11.41 -1.98
CA CYS A 78 -12.66 -10.63 -1.85
C CYS A 78 -12.57 -9.63 -0.71
N TYR A 79 -12.13 -10.06 0.47
CA TYR A 79 -11.94 -9.17 1.62
C TYR A 79 -10.87 -8.11 1.36
N LYS A 80 -9.74 -8.49 0.74
CA LYS A 80 -8.69 -7.52 0.35
C LYS A 80 -9.22 -6.48 -0.63
N ARG A 81 -9.96 -6.88 -1.66
CA ARG A 81 -10.56 -5.99 -2.66
C ARG A 81 -11.68 -5.11 -2.08
N GLY A 82 -12.39 -5.63 -1.08
CA GLY A 82 -13.38 -4.91 -0.29
C GLY A 82 -12.78 -4.02 0.80
N GLU A 83 -11.46 -3.81 0.82
CA GLU A 83 -10.71 -2.99 1.78
C GLU A 83 -10.87 -3.47 3.26
N GLN A 84 -11.29 -4.72 3.48
CA GLN A 84 -11.35 -5.37 4.79
C GLN A 84 -10.02 -6.07 5.09
N TYR A 85 -8.96 -5.28 5.25
CA TYR A 85 -7.59 -5.78 5.30
C TYR A 85 -7.34 -6.73 6.48
N ASP A 86 -7.89 -6.46 7.67
CA ASP A 86 -7.69 -7.29 8.86
C ASP A 86 -8.23 -8.72 8.64
N LYS A 87 -9.44 -8.84 8.07
CA LYS A 87 -10.02 -10.14 7.70
C LYS A 87 -9.21 -10.84 6.61
N ALA A 88 -8.76 -10.08 5.61
CA ALA A 88 -7.94 -10.63 4.53
C ALA A 88 -6.61 -11.17 5.08
N ILE A 89 -5.96 -10.45 6.00
CA ILE A 89 -4.71 -10.87 6.65
C ILE A 89 -4.92 -12.18 7.41
N GLU A 90 -5.98 -12.27 8.21
CA GLU A 90 -6.30 -13.48 8.96
C GLU A 90 -6.43 -14.71 8.04
N LEU A 91 -7.22 -14.58 6.98
CA LEU A 91 -7.44 -15.66 6.02
C LEU A 91 -6.18 -16.00 5.21
N PHE A 92 -5.41 -14.99 4.79
CA PHE A 92 -4.15 -15.25 4.09
C PHE A 92 -3.13 -15.93 4.99
N ARG A 93 -3.04 -15.60 6.29
CA ARG A 93 -2.15 -16.30 7.22
C ARG A 93 -2.56 -17.75 7.41
N LEU A 94 -3.84 -18.03 7.61
CA LEU A 94 -4.34 -19.40 7.70
C LEU A 94 -3.98 -20.22 6.45
N LEU A 95 -4.15 -19.65 5.26
CA LEU A 95 -3.80 -20.31 4.01
C LEU A 95 -2.29 -20.48 3.83
N ALA A 96 -1.50 -19.50 4.24
CA ALA A 96 -0.05 -19.57 4.18
C ALA A 96 0.49 -20.71 5.07
N ASP A 97 -0.08 -20.87 6.27
CA ASP A 97 0.30 -21.94 7.19
C ASP A 97 -0.18 -23.32 6.71
N GLU A 98 -1.44 -23.43 6.25
CA GLU A 98 -2.03 -24.71 5.81
C GLU A 98 -1.41 -25.23 4.50
N TYR A 99 -1.05 -24.32 3.59
CA TYR A 99 -0.56 -24.66 2.23
C TYR A 99 0.86 -24.14 1.96
N HIS A 100 1.73 -24.07 2.97
CA HIS A 100 3.06 -23.44 2.89
C HIS A 100 3.93 -23.93 1.71
N ASP A 101 3.88 -25.23 1.36
CA ASP A 101 4.64 -25.80 0.26
C ASP A 101 3.99 -25.62 -1.13
N HIS A 102 2.74 -25.13 -1.17
CA HIS A 102 1.97 -24.98 -2.39
C HIS A 102 1.94 -23.51 -2.87
N ASN A 103 1.66 -23.32 -4.16
CA ASN A 103 1.53 -21.97 -4.73
C ASN A 103 0.47 -21.13 -4.03
N VAL A 104 -0.65 -21.73 -3.58
CA VAL A 104 -1.71 -21.07 -2.83
C VAL A 104 -1.17 -20.45 -1.54
N GLY A 105 -0.38 -21.20 -0.77
CA GLY A 105 0.23 -20.71 0.47
C GLY A 105 1.25 -19.62 0.22
N LYS A 106 2.10 -19.77 -0.79
CA LYS A 106 3.07 -18.73 -1.18
C LYS A 106 2.38 -17.43 -1.63
N GLU A 107 1.32 -17.54 -2.42
CA GLU A 107 0.52 -16.41 -2.84
C GLU A 107 -0.19 -15.76 -1.64
N ALA A 108 -0.71 -16.54 -0.72
CA ALA A 108 -1.31 -16.06 0.51
C ALA A 108 -0.28 -15.31 1.37
N ALA A 109 0.89 -15.90 1.66
CA ALA A 109 1.95 -15.25 2.44
C ALA A 109 2.38 -13.91 1.86
N TYR A 110 2.60 -13.83 0.53
CA TYR A 110 2.89 -12.58 -0.15
C TYR A 110 1.78 -11.54 0.03
N ASN A 111 0.50 -11.98 -0.01
CA ASN A 111 -0.63 -11.07 0.10
C ASN A 111 -0.87 -10.55 1.53
N VAL A 112 -0.32 -11.18 2.57
CA VAL A 112 -0.27 -10.59 3.92
C VAL A 112 0.48 -9.26 3.87
N GLY A 113 1.70 -9.23 3.33
CA GLY A 113 2.47 -8.00 3.16
C GLY A 113 1.76 -6.96 2.30
N LYS A 114 1.06 -7.41 1.23
CA LYS A 114 0.24 -6.50 0.40
C LYS A 114 -0.94 -5.88 1.15
N CYS A 115 -1.57 -6.60 2.06
CA CYS A 115 -2.66 -6.05 2.88
C CYS A 115 -2.14 -4.95 3.82
N PHE A 116 -1.02 -5.18 4.52
CA PHE A 116 -0.39 -4.16 5.36
C PHE A 116 0.02 -2.93 4.56
N LEU A 117 0.62 -3.12 3.38
CA LEU A 117 0.98 -2.01 2.48
C LEU A 117 -0.23 -1.18 2.06
N LEU A 118 -1.35 -1.83 1.70
CA LEU A 118 -2.59 -1.16 1.31
C LEU A 118 -3.27 -0.48 2.51
N ASN A 119 -3.16 -1.06 3.70
CA ASN A 119 -3.62 -0.49 4.96
C ASN A 119 -2.71 0.64 5.48
N LYS A 120 -1.59 0.92 4.79
CA LYS A 120 -0.57 1.92 5.16
C LYS A 120 0.19 1.60 6.45
N ASP A 121 0.17 0.36 6.88
CA ASP A 121 1.04 -0.15 7.94
C ASP A 121 2.37 -0.58 7.29
N TYR A 122 3.20 0.43 7.00
CA TYR A 122 4.39 0.24 6.18
C TYR A 122 5.47 -0.57 6.90
N GLU A 123 5.59 -0.41 8.22
CA GLU A 123 6.54 -1.16 9.04
C GLU A 123 6.23 -2.66 9.00
N GLN A 124 4.96 -3.03 9.21
CA GLN A 124 4.54 -4.43 9.14
C GLN A 124 4.63 -4.98 7.71
N ALA A 125 4.26 -4.18 6.71
CA ALA A 125 4.39 -4.59 5.31
C ALA A 125 5.83 -4.95 4.96
N LEU A 126 6.82 -4.16 5.40
CA LEU A 126 8.24 -4.40 5.15
C LEU A 126 8.73 -5.68 5.83
N ILE A 127 8.29 -5.92 7.07
CA ILE A 127 8.60 -7.15 7.82
C ILE A 127 8.06 -8.38 7.08
N GLU A 128 6.78 -8.35 6.67
CA GLU A 128 6.14 -9.48 6.00
C GLU A 128 6.77 -9.78 4.62
N PHE A 129 7.08 -8.75 3.84
CA PHE A 129 7.77 -8.95 2.56
C PHE A 129 9.19 -9.50 2.75
N ASN A 130 9.94 -9.02 3.76
CA ASN A 130 11.28 -9.53 4.05
C ASN A 130 11.24 -11.00 4.51
N ASN A 131 10.29 -11.38 5.35
CA ASN A 131 10.07 -12.77 5.74
C ASN A 131 9.74 -13.61 4.50
N PHE A 132 8.81 -13.14 3.66
CA PHE A 132 8.43 -13.84 2.44
C PHE A 132 9.65 -14.10 1.51
N VAL A 133 10.49 -13.09 1.28
CA VAL A 133 11.70 -13.23 0.45
C VAL A 133 12.69 -14.20 1.05
N LYS A 134 12.87 -14.18 2.37
CA LYS A 134 13.76 -15.10 3.08
C LYS A 134 13.30 -16.56 2.93
N ASP A 135 12.00 -16.81 3.02
CA ASP A 135 11.42 -18.15 2.97
C ASP A 135 11.25 -18.67 1.53
N ASN A 136 11.16 -17.77 0.55
CA ASN A 136 10.92 -18.09 -0.86
C ASN A 136 11.94 -17.41 -1.79
N PRO A 137 13.25 -17.58 -1.56
CA PRO A 137 14.27 -16.95 -2.41
C PRO A 137 14.14 -17.44 -3.86
N ASP A 138 14.66 -16.68 -4.80
CA ASP A 138 14.75 -17.04 -6.22
C ASP A 138 13.42 -17.32 -6.94
N THR A 139 12.30 -16.91 -6.38
CA THR A 139 10.99 -17.00 -7.03
C THR A 139 10.59 -15.69 -7.72
N PRO A 140 9.76 -15.73 -8.79
CA PRO A 140 9.21 -14.50 -9.37
C PRO A 140 8.40 -13.67 -8.37
N LEU A 141 7.80 -14.32 -7.38
CA LEU A 141 7.02 -13.66 -6.34
C LEU A 141 7.93 -12.97 -5.32
N ALA A 142 9.16 -13.49 -5.09
CA ALA A 142 10.18 -12.83 -4.28
C ALA A 142 10.66 -11.53 -4.93
N ASP A 143 10.86 -11.49 -6.25
CA ASP A 143 11.19 -10.25 -6.96
C ASP A 143 10.09 -9.20 -6.83
N LYS A 144 8.85 -9.63 -6.91
CA LYS A 144 7.68 -8.78 -6.70
C LYS A 144 7.59 -8.28 -5.25
N ALA A 145 7.99 -9.12 -4.28
CA ALA A 145 8.08 -8.72 -2.88
C ALA A 145 9.22 -7.71 -2.67
N GLN A 146 10.39 -7.90 -3.26
CA GLN A 146 11.50 -6.92 -3.24
C GLN A 146 11.08 -5.57 -3.81
N TRP A 147 10.39 -5.57 -4.95
CA TRP A 147 9.81 -4.36 -5.55
C TRP A 147 8.84 -3.64 -4.60
N ASN A 148 7.94 -4.39 -3.94
CA ASN A 148 7.01 -3.80 -2.97
C ASN A 148 7.72 -3.33 -1.69
N SER A 149 8.76 -4.06 -1.23
CA SER A 149 9.61 -3.62 -0.11
C SER A 149 10.29 -2.28 -0.40
N ALA A 150 10.81 -2.12 -1.62
CA ALA A 150 11.42 -0.85 -2.03
C ALA A 150 10.43 0.32 -1.96
N TRP A 151 9.21 0.14 -2.48
CA TRP A 151 8.18 1.17 -2.36
C TRP A 151 7.73 1.41 -0.93
N THR A 152 7.66 0.34 -0.12
CA THR A 152 7.35 0.44 1.31
C THR A 152 8.41 1.26 2.04
N ALA A 153 9.69 1.02 1.76
CA ALA A 153 10.81 1.80 2.31
C ALA A 153 10.78 3.27 1.84
N ILE A 154 10.38 3.54 0.58
CA ILE A 154 10.14 4.90 0.08
C ILE A 154 9.03 5.61 0.88
N TYR A 155 7.94 4.92 1.22
CA TYR A 155 6.88 5.50 2.06
C TYR A 155 7.35 5.80 3.49
N LEU A 156 8.32 5.03 4.00
CA LEU A 156 9.00 5.28 5.27
C LEU A 156 10.13 6.33 5.17
N GLU A 157 10.35 6.91 4.00
CA GLU A 157 11.45 7.85 3.68
C GLU A 157 12.86 7.22 3.87
N ASP A 158 12.94 5.88 3.92
CA ASP A 158 14.21 5.14 3.95
C ASP A 158 14.65 4.79 2.53
N TYR A 159 15.27 5.77 1.87
CA TYR A 159 15.72 5.63 0.47
C TYR A 159 16.90 4.68 0.35
N GLY A 160 17.69 4.50 1.43
CA GLY A 160 18.80 3.55 1.47
C GLY A 160 18.30 2.11 1.44
N ALA A 161 17.37 1.76 2.31
CA ALA A 161 16.72 0.45 2.29
C ALA A 161 15.98 0.20 0.97
N ALA A 162 15.31 1.23 0.43
CA ALA A 162 14.64 1.12 -0.85
C ALA A 162 15.61 0.73 -1.98
N GLN A 163 16.76 1.38 -2.06
CA GLN A 163 17.79 1.06 -3.06
C GLN A 163 18.33 -0.36 -2.89
N GLU A 164 18.55 -0.81 -1.65
CA GLU A 164 18.99 -2.18 -1.36
C GLU A 164 17.99 -3.22 -1.86
N HIS A 165 16.70 -3.03 -1.63
CA HIS A 165 15.65 -3.91 -2.15
C HIS A 165 15.61 -3.93 -3.68
N LEU A 166 15.73 -2.78 -4.34
CA LEU A 166 15.74 -2.69 -5.81
C LEU A 166 16.92 -3.45 -6.43
N LEU A 167 18.10 -3.38 -5.80
CA LEU A 167 19.31 -4.07 -6.27
C LEU A 167 19.25 -5.60 -6.10
N ARG A 168 18.37 -6.11 -5.21
CA ARG A 168 18.18 -7.55 -5.00
C ARG A 168 17.21 -8.19 -6.00
N VAL A 169 16.52 -7.41 -6.83
CA VAL A 169 15.66 -7.93 -7.89
C VAL A 169 16.50 -8.60 -8.97
N ARG A 170 16.17 -9.85 -9.29
CA ARG A 170 16.94 -10.67 -10.25
C ARG A 170 16.91 -10.09 -11.66
N GLU A 171 17.98 -10.33 -12.42
CA GLU A 171 18.11 -9.85 -13.80
C GLU A 171 17.05 -10.45 -14.75
N SER A 172 16.59 -11.67 -14.48
CA SER A 172 15.56 -12.34 -15.25
C SER A 172 14.12 -11.91 -14.93
N SER A 173 13.94 -10.99 -13.98
CA SER A 173 12.63 -10.57 -13.49
C SER A 173 12.01 -9.48 -14.38
N ASP A 174 10.69 -9.51 -14.55
CA ASP A 174 9.93 -8.42 -15.16
C ASP A 174 10.07 -7.10 -14.38
N TYR A 175 10.43 -7.18 -13.10
CA TYR A 175 10.68 -6.01 -12.24
C TYR A 175 12.10 -5.44 -12.36
N GLN A 176 13.00 -6.07 -13.09
CA GLN A 176 14.39 -5.68 -13.16
C GLN A 176 14.58 -4.29 -13.79
N GLN A 177 13.97 -4.03 -14.95
CA GLN A 177 14.05 -2.73 -15.59
C GLN A 177 13.41 -1.61 -14.76
N PRO A 178 12.18 -1.78 -14.21
CA PRO A 178 11.60 -0.84 -13.26
C PRO A 178 12.49 -0.56 -12.05
N SER A 179 13.12 -1.60 -11.48
CA SER A 179 13.98 -1.48 -10.31
C SER A 179 15.24 -0.67 -10.60
N ARG A 180 15.90 -0.90 -11.75
CA ARG A 180 17.07 -0.10 -12.18
C ARG A 180 16.72 1.36 -12.37
N GLU A 181 15.60 1.65 -13.03
CA GLU A 181 15.15 3.03 -13.24
C GLU A 181 14.83 3.74 -11.92
N LEU A 182 14.13 3.06 -11.00
CA LEU A 182 13.81 3.64 -9.70
C LEU A 182 15.06 3.80 -8.82
N ALA A 183 15.98 2.83 -8.83
CA ALA A 183 17.26 2.94 -8.11
C ALA A 183 18.08 4.15 -8.59
N SER A 184 18.19 4.33 -9.91
CA SER A 184 18.84 5.50 -10.49
C SER A 184 18.13 6.82 -10.13
N ALA A 185 16.79 6.80 -10.03
CA ALA A 185 16.03 7.96 -9.59
C ALA A 185 16.30 8.30 -8.13
N LEU A 186 16.43 7.30 -7.24
CA LEU A 186 16.78 7.52 -5.83
C LEU A 186 18.18 8.16 -5.68
N GLU A 187 19.15 7.78 -6.53
CA GLU A 187 20.47 8.40 -6.56
C GLU A 187 20.44 9.89 -6.96
N GLN A 188 19.40 10.32 -7.68
CA GLN A 188 19.25 11.71 -8.08
C GLN A 188 18.53 12.59 -7.04
N LEU A 189 17.94 12.02 -6.00
CA LEU A 189 17.23 12.78 -4.97
C LEU A 189 18.04 13.91 -4.33
N PRO A 190 19.36 13.74 -4.01
CA PRO A 190 20.16 14.83 -3.47
C PRO A 190 20.34 16.01 -4.42
N GLN A 191 20.16 15.83 -5.72
CA GLN A 191 20.33 16.86 -6.75
C GLN A 191 19.05 17.66 -6.98
N LEU A 192 17.92 17.25 -6.39
CA LEU A 192 16.66 17.99 -6.50
C LEU A 192 16.79 19.38 -5.87
N PRO A 193 15.97 20.36 -6.32
CA PRO A 193 16.02 21.73 -5.82
C PRO A 193 15.49 21.85 -4.38
N HIS A 194 16.14 21.15 -3.46
CA HIS A 194 15.84 21.21 -2.04
C HIS A 194 16.28 22.54 -1.45
N LYS A 195 15.55 23.01 -0.44
CA LYS A 195 15.87 24.21 0.32
C LYS A 195 16.57 23.85 1.62
N SER A 196 17.52 24.70 2.03
CA SER A 196 18.27 24.48 3.27
C SER A 196 17.41 24.82 4.49
N PRO A 197 17.14 23.87 5.43
CA PRO A 197 16.48 24.17 6.69
C PRO A 197 17.27 25.19 7.53
N PHE A 198 18.61 25.06 7.54
CA PHE A 198 19.47 26.00 8.26
C PHE A 198 19.28 27.43 7.76
N LEU A 199 19.27 27.64 6.42
CA LEU A 199 19.07 28.97 5.85
C LEU A 199 17.67 29.51 6.17
N ALA A 200 16.64 28.69 6.14
CA ALA A 200 15.28 29.09 6.49
C ALA A 200 15.18 29.55 7.96
N GLY A 201 15.78 28.76 8.87
CA GLY A 201 15.84 29.09 10.30
C GLY A 201 16.64 30.36 10.56
N PHE A 202 17.80 30.53 9.93
CA PHE A 202 18.62 31.72 10.03
C PHE A 202 17.88 32.98 9.53
N LEU A 203 17.24 32.91 8.36
CA LEU A 203 16.44 34.01 7.82
C LEU A 203 15.28 34.39 8.75
N ALA A 204 14.61 33.36 9.34
CA ALA A 204 13.52 33.60 10.29
C ALA A 204 14.01 34.22 11.61
N ALA A 205 15.25 33.93 12.02
CA ALA A 205 15.88 34.52 13.20
C ALA A 205 16.36 35.94 12.97
N VAL A 206 16.78 36.29 11.75
CA VAL A 206 17.19 37.68 11.45
C VAL A 206 15.99 38.59 11.20
N ILE A 207 15.03 38.10 10.39
CA ILE A 207 13.81 38.83 10.06
C ILE A 207 12.62 37.87 10.21
N PRO A 208 11.74 38.09 11.21
CA PRO A 208 10.54 37.29 11.38
C PRO A 208 9.74 37.18 10.08
N GLY A 209 9.38 35.95 9.69
CA GLY A 209 8.68 35.66 8.44
C GLY A 209 9.57 35.44 7.22
N ALA A 210 10.85 35.87 7.18
CA ALA A 210 11.71 35.69 6.02
C ALA A 210 11.97 34.22 5.69
N GLY A 211 12.08 33.32 6.67
CA GLY A 211 12.20 31.89 6.45
C GLY A 211 10.94 31.28 5.81
N HIS A 212 9.76 31.73 6.15
CA HIS A 212 8.52 31.36 5.48
C HIS A 212 8.47 31.87 4.02
N LEU A 213 8.93 33.11 3.80
CA LEU A 213 9.04 33.66 2.45
C LEU A 213 10.00 32.86 1.58
N TYR A 214 11.14 32.44 2.13
CA TYR A 214 12.11 31.57 1.47
C TYR A 214 11.48 30.27 0.97
N THR A 215 10.54 29.69 1.72
CA THR A 215 9.81 28.46 1.33
C THR A 215 8.55 28.73 0.49
N GLY A 216 8.30 29.99 0.08
CA GLY A 216 7.16 30.38 -0.75
C GLY A 216 5.85 30.58 0.01
N LYS A 217 5.84 30.49 1.33
CA LYS A 217 4.65 30.63 2.18
C LYS A 217 4.37 32.11 2.50
N LYS A 218 4.01 32.92 1.49
CA LYS A 218 3.85 34.36 1.57
C LYS A 218 2.88 34.82 2.67
N LYS A 219 1.72 34.19 2.82
CA LYS A 219 0.71 34.52 3.84
C LYS A 219 1.27 34.32 5.25
N GLN A 220 1.95 33.22 5.49
CA GLN A 220 2.58 32.92 6.79
C GLN A 220 3.75 33.88 7.09
N ALA A 221 4.51 34.23 6.05
CA ALA A 221 5.59 35.20 6.17
C ALA A 221 5.09 36.57 6.67
N LEU A 222 4.05 37.09 6.02
CA LEU A 222 3.44 38.38 6.42
C LEU A 222 2.86 38.31 7.83
N PHE A 223 2.13 37.25 8.15
CA PHE A 223 1.56 37.08 9.48
C PHE A 223 2.65 37.03 10.57
N ALA A 224 3.70 36.24 10.37
CA ALA A 224 4.82 36.13 11.29
C ALA A 224 5.54 37.48 11.46
N PHE A 225 5.75 38.23 10.37
CA PHE A 225 6.38 39.56 10.43
C PHE A 225 5.57 40.55 11.26
N PHE A 226 4.29 40.74 10.91
CA PHE A 226 3.46 41.74 11.59
C PHE A 226 3.18 41.36 13.05
N THR A 227 2.96 40.07 13.35
CA THR A 227 2.72 39.68 14.74
C THR A 227 3.96 39.87 15.62
N ASN A 228 5.15 39.48 15.15
CA ASN A 228 6.38 39.74 15.90
C ASN A 228 6.68 41.24 16.05
N ALA A 229 6.44 42.04 15.00
CA ALA A 229 6.60 43.51 15.08
C ALA A 229 5.65 44.13 16.10
N LEU A 230 4.36 43.72 16.09
CA LEU A 230 3.36 44.21 17.05
C LEU A 230 3.70 43.82 18.49
N LEU A 231 4.11 42.59 18.73
CA LEU A 231 4.53 42.11 20.05
C LEU A 231 5.78 42.83 20.54
N ALA A 232 6.76 43.05 19.68
CA ALA A 232 7.96 43.79 20.02
C ALA A 232 7.65 45.26 20.37
N PHE A 233 6.80 45.91 19.55
CA PHE A 233 6.34 47.27 19.79
C PHE A 233 5.53 47.39 21.09
N GLY A 234 4.56 46.48 21.32
CA GLY A 234 3.77 46.47 22.54
C GLY A 234 4.60 46.22 23.80
N THR A 235 5.63 45.38 23.69
CA THR A 235 6.59 45.13 24.77
C THR A 235 7.38 46.39 25.09
N TYR A 236 7.90 47.08 24.05
CA TYR A 236 8.62 48.33 24.20
C TYR A 236 7.75 49.41 24.85
N GLU A 237 6.51 49.60 24.36
CA GLU A 237 5.57 50.61 24.87
C GLU A 237 5.19 50.34 26.33
N ALA A 238 4.97 49.06 26.71
CA ALA A 238 4.65 48.68 28.09
C ALA A 238 5.80 49.08 29.06
N PHE A 239 7.06 48.81 28.69
CA PHE A 239 8.20 49.22 29.52
C PHE A 239 8.42 50.71 29.51
N SER A 240 8.22 51.40 28.39
CA SER A 240 8.35 52.87 28.28
C SER A 240 7.34 53.61 29.13
N ASN A 241 6.16 53.02 29.38
CA ASN A 241 5.12 53.59 30.24
C ASN A 241 5.12 53.00 31.67
N GLU A 242 6.23 52.41 32.09
CA GLU A 242 6.43 51.82 33.44
C GLU A 242 5.46 50.70 33.81
N LEU A 243 4.80 50.08 32.84
CA LEU A 243 3.89 48.95 33.01
C LEU A 243 4.68 47.63 33.06
N TYR A 244 5.55 47.46 34.05
CA TYR A 244 6.53 46.37 34.12
C TYR A 244 5.93 44.99 34.12
N THR A 245 4.78 44.79 34.80
CA THR A 245 4.08 43.49 34.82
C THR A 245 3.57 43.12 33.43
N ALA A 246 2.93 44.05 32.73
CA ALA A 246 2.44 43.83 31.36
C ALA A 246 3.61 43.64 30.38
N GLY A 247 4.68 44.43 30.51
CA GLY A 247 5.90 44.30 29.73
C GLY A 247 6.55 42.92 29.90
N GLY A 248 6.59 42.42 31.13
CA GLY A 248 7.10 41.05 31.42
C GLY A 248 6.29 39.98 30.73
N PHE A 249 4.96 39.99 30.83
CA PHE A 249 4.10 39.06 30.09
C PHE A 249 4.27 39.15 28.58
N LEU A 250 4.25 40.37 28.01
CA LEU A 250 4.46 40.58 26.58
C LEU A 250 5.82 40.08 26.11
N SER A 251 6.88 40.24 26.92
CA SER A 251 8.21 39.70 26.61
C SER A 251 8.19 38.16 26.48
N LEU A 252 7.53 37.46 27.41
CA LEU A 252 7.39 36.01 27.36
C LEU A 252 6.60 35.56 26.12
N PHE A 253 5.51 36.24 25.79
CA PHE A 253 4.75 35.98 24.57
C PHE A 253 5.58 36.27 23.31
N SER A 254 6.32 37.34 23.27
CA SER A 254 7.20 37.71 22.17
C SER A 254 8.27 36.64 21.93
N LEU A 255 8.93 36.14 22.98
CA LEU A 255 9.95 35.11 22.88
C LEU A 255 9.37 33.78 22.38
N ASN A 256 8.19 33.39 22.92
CA ASN A 256 7.52 32.16 22.47
C ASN A 256 7.13 32.25 21.00
N TYR A 257 6.53 33.37 20.59
CA TYR A 257 6.09 33.55 19.20
C TYR A 257 7.27 33.67 18.24
N TYR A 258 8.35 34.32 18.63
CA TYR A 258 9.57 34.41 17.87
C TYR A 258 10.24 33.04 17.67
N SER A 259 10.34 32.25 18.72
CA SER A 259 10.82 30.85 18.63
C SER A 259 9.93 30.01 17.71
N GLY A 260 8.60 30.12 17.85
CA GLY A 260 7.62 29.47 16.98
C GLY A 260 7.77 29.84 15.50
N ASN A 261 8.10 31.09 15.18
CA ASN A 261 8.41 31.54 13.81
C ASN A 261 9.65 30.81 13.24
N ILE A 262 10.71 30.65 14.02
CA ILE A 262 11.91 29.92 13.58
C ILE A 262 11.60 28.43 13.32
N PHE A 263 10.98 27.75 14.28
CA PHE A 263 10.56 26.35 14.12
C PHE A 263 9.58 26.15 12.96
N GLY A 264 8.64 27.09 12.80
CA GLY A 264 7.70 27.09 11.68
C GLY A 264 8.38 27.22 10.32
N ALA A 265 9.46 28.02 10.22
CA ALA A 265 10.27 28.15 9.00
C ALA A 265 11.03 26.84 8.69
N LEU A 266 11.64 26.20 9.71
CA LEU A 266 12.29 24.90 9.57
C LEU A 266 11.32 23.84 9.05
N ASN A 267 10.16 23.70 9.71
CA ASN A 267 9.13 22.73 9.30
C ASN A 267 8.56 23.03 7.89
N SER A 268 8.46 24.32 7.55
CA SER A 268 8.06 24.74 6.19
C SER A 268 9.05 24.26 5.13
N THR A 269 10.34 24.22 5.46
CA THR A 269 11.40 23.75 4.56
C THR A 269 11.34 22.24 4.41
N HIS A 270 11.19 21.48 5.50
CA HIS A 270 11.00 20.04 5.42
C HIS A 270 9.77 19.68 4.57
N THR A 271 8.66 20.37 4.80
CA THR A 271 7.44 20.15 3.99
C THR A 271 7.65 20.48 2.51
N TYR A 272 8.42 21.54 2.20
CA TYR A 272 8.77 21.89 0.82
C TYR A 272 9.63 20.80 0.18
N ASN A 273 10.70 20.37 0.86
CA ASN A 273 11.62 19.35 0.35
C ASN A 273 10.91 18.03 0.14
N LYS A 274 10.07 17.61 1.10
CA LYS A 274 9.24 16.40 0.95
C LYS A 274 8.34 16.49 -0.29
N LYS A 275 7.65 17.62 -0.51
CA LYS A 275 6.82 17.80 -1.71
C LYS A 275 7.61 17.70 -3.02
N VAL A 276 8.84 18.22 -3.06
CA VAL A 276 9.72 18.12 -4.24
C VAL A 276 10.08 16.66 -4.49
N THR A 277 10.48 15.93 -3.46
CA THR A 277 10.81 14.50 -3.54
C THR A 277 9.59 13.66 -3.93
N ASP A 278 8.45 13.87 -3.27
CA ASP A 278 7.21 13.14 -3.55
C ASP A 278 6.74 13.37 -5.00
N ALA A 279 6.78 14.61 -5.49
CA ALA A 279 6.42 14.94 -6.87
C ALA A 279 7.37 14.29 -7.89
N TYR A 280 8.66 14.20 -7.58
CA TYR A 280 9.62 13.51 -8.42
C TYR A 280 9.38 11.99 -8.46
N LEU A 281 9.11 11.36 -7.32
CA LEU A 281 8.86 9.92 -7.24
C LEU A 281 7.48 9.53 -7.76
N GLU A 282 6.51 10.44 -7.74
CA GLU A 282 5.15 10.21 -8.23
C GLU A 282 5.11 9.80 -9.72
N GLN A 283 6.01 10.35 -10.56
CA GLN A 283 6.12 9.97 -11.97
C GLN A 283 6.44 8.48 -12.16
N PHE A 284 7.28 7.89 -11.28
CA PHE A 284 7.62 6.47 -11.30
C PHE A 284 6.44 5.62 -10.82
N ARG A 285 5.72 6.10 -9.82
CA ARG A 285 4.53 5.43 -9.32
C ARG A 285 3.44 5.34 -10.39
N HIS A 286 3.18 6.42 -11.13
CA HIS A 286 2.24 6.42 -12.24
C HIS A 286 2.72 5.55 -13.40
N LYS A 287 4.01 5.60 -13.73
CA LYS A 287 4.59 4.81 -14.83
C LYS A 287 4.41 3.31 -14.59
N TYR A 288 4.49 2.86 -13.35
CA TYR A 288 4.43 1.44 -12.99
C TYR A 288 3.10 1.00 -12.36
N GLU A 289 2.04 1.83 -12.49
CA GLU A 289 0.67 1.54 -12.07
C GLU A 289 0.55 0.95 -10.66
N LEU A 290 1.26 1.51 -9.69
CA LEU A 290 1.18 1.03 -8.31
C LEU A 290 -0.21 1.34 -7.72
N PRO A 291 -0.93 0.34 -7.18
CA PRO A 291 -2.33 0.48 -6.74
C PRO A 291 -2.49 1.22 -5.41
N ILE A 292 -1.58 2.14 -5.07
CA ILE A 292 -1.56 2.85 -3.80
C ILE A 292 -1.96 4.31 -4.07
N LYS A 293 -2.91 4.83 -3.26
CA LYS A 293 -3.36 6.24 -3.36
C LYS A 293 -2.18 7.21 -3.28
N PRO A 294 -2.25 8.39 -3.97
CA PRO A 294 -1.19 9.39 -3.98
C PRO A 294 -0.66 9.71 -2.59
N LEU A 295 0.66 9.87 -2.46
CA LEU A 295 1.33 10.40 -1.27
C LEU A 295 0.84 11.81 -0.91
N LEU A 296 0.42 12.58 -1.93
CA LEU A 296 -0.15 13.91 -1.78
C LEU A 296 -1.67 13.80 -1.65
N GLY A 297 -2.20 14.08 -0.45
CA GLY A 297 -3.64 14.24 -0.20
C GLY A 297 -4.28 15.48 -0.86
N PHE A 298 -3.61 16.10 -1.85
CA PHE A 298 -4.10 17.28 -2.56
C PHE A 298 -3.93 17.06 -4.07
N THR A 299 -5.04 17.06 -4.79
CA THR A 299 -5.06 17.25 -6.24
C THR A 299 -4.56 18.66 -6.53
N VAL A 300 -3.37 18.76 -7.15
CA VAL A 300 -2.93 20.01 -7.76
C VAL A 300 -3.71 20.15 -9.06
N HIS A 301 -4.76 20.98 -9.07
CA HIS A 301 -5.31 21.48 -10.31
C HIS A 301 -4.32 22.51 -10.88
N TYR A 302 -3.78 22.22 -12.06
CA TYR A 302 -3.03 23.16 -12.88
C TYR A 302 -3.95 24.23 -13.46
#